data_c90c512dfe15fe4c9d0a02beb897e938
#
_entry.id   c90c512dfe15fe4c9d0a02beb897e938
#
_cell.length_a   1.000
_cell.length_b   1.000
_cell.length_c   1.000
_cell.angle_alpha   90.00
_cell.angle_beta   90.00
_cell.angle_gamma   90.00
#
_symmetry.space_group_name_H-M   'P 1'
#
loop_
_entity.id
_entity.type
_entity.pdbx_description
1 polymer ?
#
loop_
_entity_poly.entity_id
_entity_poly.type
_entity_poly.pdbx_seq_one_letter_code
_entity_poly.pdbx_strand_id
1 'polypeptide(L)'
;MIKEYTKKDISKILHVINDASLRYKDIIPDDCWHEPYMSEHELSGEFNNGVHMYGFQHDCKLIGVIGIQKVKDVILIRHAYTLSSYQGKGIGSVLLEYLLKKN
;
A
#
# COMPACT_ATOMS: atom_id res chain seq x y z
N MET A 1 -11.64 9.92 -0.07
CA MET A 1 -12.50 8.79 -0.46
C MET A 1 -11.69 7.49 -0.49
N ILE A 2 -12.24 6.44 0.09
CA ILE A 2 -11.54 5.14 0.18
C ILE A 2 -12.29 4.12 -0.67
N LYS A 3 -11.55 3.35 -1.47
CA LYS A 3 -12.12 2.28 -2.28
C LYS A 3 -11.12 1.16 -2.46
N GLU A 4 -11.60 -0.01 -2.90
CA GLU A 4 -10.74 -1.12 -3.24
C GLU A 4 -10.14 -0.89 -4.62
N TYR A 5 -8.83 -1.17 -4.74
CA TYR A 5 -8.09 -1.10 -5.99
C TYR A 5 -7.77 -2.50 -6.48
N THR A 6 -7.67 -2.66 -7.79
CA THR A 6 -7.47 -3.97 -8.44
C THR A 6 -6.19 -3.96 -9.26
N LYS A 7 -5.93 -5.09 -9.95
CA LYS A 7 -4.78 -5.22 -10.87
C LYS A 7 -4.75 -4.12 -11.94
N LYS A 8 -5.90 -3.56 -12.29
CA LYS A 8 -5.97 -2.46 -13.26
C LYS A 8 -5.27 -1.21 -12.76
N ASP A 9 -5.09 -1.10 -11.47
CA ASP A 9 -4.53 0.08 -10.82
C ASP A 9 -3.09 -0.14 -10.35
N ILE A 10 -2.42 -1.21 -10.82
CA ILE A 10 -1.08 -1.57 -10.36
C ILE A 10 -0.11 -0.41 -10.44
N SER A 11 -0.07 0.33 -11.55
CA SER A 11 0.88 1.45 -11.67
C SER A 11 0.65 2.54 -10.64
N LYS A 12 -0.61 2.83 -10.30
CA LYS A 12 -0.94 3.83 -9.28
C LYS A 12 -0.51 3.37 -7.89
N ILE A 13 -0.78 2.09 -7.58
CA ILE A 13 -0.40 1.51 -6.29
C ILE A 13 1.11 1.47 -6.14
N LEU A 14 1.82 1.04 -7.19
CA LEU A 14 3.28 0.99 -7.19
C LEU A 14 3.91 2.35 -6.98
N HIS A 15 3.33 3.40 -7.57
CA HIS A 15 3.83 4.74 -7.37
C HIS A 15 3.80 5.12 -5.88
N VAL A 16 2.71 4.82 -5.19
CA VAL A 16 2.60 5.11 -3.76
C VAL A 16 3.59 4.28 -2.95
N ILE A 17 3.67 2.98 -3.22
CA ILE A 17 4.55 2.08 -2.48
C ILE A 17 6.01 2.49 -2.65
N ASN A 18 6.44 2.73 -3.89
CA ASN A 18 7.84 3.04 -4.17
C ASN A 18 8.22 4.44 -3.69
N ASP A 19 7.32 5.40 -3.76
CA ASP A 19 7.56 6.73 -3.19
C ASP A 19 7.68 6.67 -1.67
N ALA A 20 6.73 5.99 -1.02
CA ALA A 20 6.71 5.89 0.44
C ALA A 20 7.95 5.18 0.98
N SER A 21 8.43 4.16 0.27
CA SER A 21 9.56 3.37 0.73
C SER A 21 10.91 4.07 0.56
N LEU A 22 10.98 5.17 -0.17
CA LEU A 22 12.22 5.93 -0.34
C LEU A 22 12.82 6.38 1.00
N ARG A 23 11.98 6.61 2.00
CA ARG A 23 12.46 6.99 3.33
C ARG A 23 13.28 5.89 4.02
N TYR A 24 13.18 4.65 3.55
CA TYR A 24 13.94 3.52 4.09
C TYR A 24 15.30 3.36 3.43
N LYS A 25 15.56 4.09 2.36
CA LYS A 25 16.78 3.94 1.57
C LYS A 25 18.05 4.14 2.40
N ASP A 26 18.02 5.13 3.30
CA ASP A 26 19.18 5.44 4.16
C ASP A 26 19.27 4.54 5.40
N ILE A 27 18.19 3.80 5.70
CA ILE A 27 18.11 2.92 6.88
C ILE A 27 18.52 1.50 6.51
N ILE A 28 18.14 1.06 5.31
CA ILE A 28 18.47 -0.28 4.80
C ILE A 28 19.89 -0.25 4.20
N PRO A 29 20.74 -1.22 4.52
CA PRO A 29 22.09 -1.28 3.92
C PRO A 29 22.02 -1.25 2.40
N ASP A 30 22.97 -0.57 1.76
CA ASP A 30 22.98 -0.37 0.31
C ASP A 30 22.90 -1.67 -0.48
N ASP A 31 23.54 -2.74 0.02
CA ASP A 31 23.54 -4.04 -0.64
C ASP A 31 22.20 -4.77 -0.51
N CYS A 32 21.33 -4.32 0.38
CA CYS A 32 19.99 -4.87 0.57
C CYS A 32 18.89 -4.02 -0.10
N TRP A 33 19.25 -2.83 -0.57
CA TRP A 33 18.31 -1.93 -1.21
C TRP A 33 18.27 -2.18 -2.72
N HIS A 34 17.08 -2.18 -3.28
CA HIS A 34 16.91 -2.22 -4.74
C HIS A 34 15.81 -1.27 -5.18
N GLU A 35 15.91 -0.78 -6.39
CA GLU A 35 14.89 0.07 -7.00
C GLU A 35 14.41 -0.59 -8.29
N PRO A 36 13.07 -0.63 -8.50
CA PRO A 36 12.04 -0.17 -7.55
C PRO A 36 11.97 -1.06 -6.31
N TYR A 37 11.49 -0.49 -5.21
CA TYR A 37 11.31 -1.23 -3.96
C TYR A 37 10.37 -2.42 -4.17
N MET A 38 9.29 -2.21 -4.92
CA MET A 38 8.38 -3.28 -5.31
C MET A 38 8.15 -3.20 -6.82
N SER A 39 8.26 -4.35 -7.50
CA SER A 39 8.03 -4.44 -8.93
C SER A 39 6.57 -4.74 -9.25
N GLU A 40 6.18 -4.51 -10.50
CA GLU A 40 4.86 -4.87 -10.99
C GLU A 40 4.58 -6.36 -10.83
N HIS A 41 5.59 -7.19 -11.08
CA HIS A 41 5.49 -8.65 -10.93
C HIS A 41 5.20 -9.04 -9.48
N GLU A 42 5.90 -8.42 -8.54
CA GLU A 42 5.70 -8.68 -7.11
C GLU A 42 4.30 -8.30 -6.65
N LEU A 43 3.81 -7.12 -7.06
CA LEU A 43 2.48 -6.68 -6.69
C LEU A 43 1.39 -7.54 -7.32
N SER A 44 1.59 -7.94 -8.58
CA SER A 44 0.67 -8.86 -9.26
C SER A 44 0.58 -10.18 -8.50
N GLY A 45 1.71 -10.68 -8.02
CA GLY A 45 1.77 -11.89 -7.17
C GLY A 45 0.97 -11.75 -5.89
N GLU A 46 1.03 -10.57 -5.25
CA GLU A 46 0.24 -10.31 -4.04
C GLU A 46 -1.26 -10.41 -4.33
N PHE A 47 -1.73 -9.82 -5.42
CA PHE A 47 -3.13 -9.94 -5.82
C PHE A 47 -3.52 -11.40 -6.05
N ASN A 48 -2.66 -12.17 -6.71
CA ASN A 48 -2.91 -13.59 -6.99
C ASN A 48 -2.96 -14.41 -5.71
N ASN A 49 -2.30 -13.97 -4.64
CA ASN A 49 -2.29 -14.64 -3.35
C ASN A 49 -3.42 -14.18 -2.42
N GLY A 50 -4.36 -13.42 -2.95
CA GLY A 50 -5.55 -13.02 -2.18
C GLY A 50 -5.40 -11.75 -1.36
N VAL A 51 -4.37 -10.96 -1.62
CA VAL A 51 -4.24 -9.66 -0.97
C VAL A 51 -5.22 -8.69 -1.60
N HIS A 52 -5.96 -7.97 -0.76
CA HIS A 52 -6.89 -6.92 -1.20
C HIS A 52 -6.27 -5.56 -0.88
N MET A 53 -6.21 -4.69 -1.88
CA MET A 53 -5.63 -3.36 -1.73
C MET A 53 -6.72 -2.31 -1.67
N TYR A 54 -6.69 -1.51 -0.61
CA TYR A 54 -7.59 -0.37 -0.43
C TYR A 54 -6.78 0.91 -0.49
N GLY A 55 -7.33 1.94 -1.09
CA GLY A 55 -6.62 3.19 -1.26
C GLY A 55 -7.43 4.40 -0.85
N PHE A 56 -6.74 5.42 -0.37
CA PHE A 56 -7.29 6.73 -0.05
C PHE A 56 -7.00 7.66 -1.22
N GLN A 57 -8.06 8.18 -1.83
CA GLN A 57 -7.98 9.09 -2.98
C GLN A 57 -8.39 10.49 -2.57
N HIS A 58 -7.61 11.48 -2.97
CA HIS A 58 -7.90 12.88 -2.73
C HIS A 58 -7.58 13.67 -3.99
N ASP A 59 -8.53 14.47 -4.47
CA ASP A 59 -8.40 15.26 -5.71
C ASP A 59 -7.96 14.39 -6.90
N CYS A 60 -8.61 13.23 -7.07
CA CYS A 60 -8.35 12.28 -8.14
C CYS A 60 -6.95 11.66 -8.09
N LYS A 61 -6.26 11.76 -6.94
CA LYS A 61 -4.92 11.24 -6.76
C LYS A 61 -4.91 10.20 -5.64
N LEU A 62 -4.31 9.04 -5.91
CA LEU A 62 -4.13 8.02 -4.89
C LEU A 62 -2.96 8.43 -4.00
N ILE A 63 -3.21 8.63 -2.70
CA ILE A 63 -2.19 9.14 -1.76
C ILE A 63 -1.81 8.12 -0.68
N GLY A 64 -2.59 7.09 -0.47
CA GLY A 64 -2.25 6.05 0.52
C GLY A 64 -2.90 4.74 0.15
N VAL A 65 -2.25 3.64 0.51
CA VAL A 65 -2.75 2.28 0.27
C VAL A 65 -2.54 1.40 1.48
N ILE A 66 -3.44 0.45 1.67
CA ILE A 66 -3.31 -0.60 2.67
C ILE A 66 -3.71 -1.92 2.03
N GLY A 67 -2.88 -2.95 2.21
CA GLY A 67 -3.16 -4.29 1.70
C GLY A 67 -3.45 -5.24 2.84
N ILE A 68 -4.52 -6.00 2.69
CA ILE A 68 -4.91 -6.99 3.69
C ILE A 68 -5.07 -8.36 3.06
N GLN A 69 -4.86 -9.40 3.86
CA GLN A 69 -5.05 -10.78 3.45
C GLN A 69 -5.79 -11.51 4.55
N LYS A 70 -6.89 -12.17 4.20
CA LYS A 70 -7.62 -13.04 5.13
C LYS A 70 -6.98 -14.41 5.17
N VAL A 71 -6.64 -14.86 6.38
CA VAL A 71 -6.10 -16.20 6.61
C VAL A 71 -6.92 -16.81 7.73
N LYS A 72 -7.81 -17.72 7.38
CA LYS A 72 -8.78 -18.32 8.32
C LYS A 72 -9.62 -17.21 8.96
N ASP A 73 -9.57 -17.07 10.28
CA ASP A 73 -10.34 -16.07 11.01
C ASP A 73 -9.55 -14.79 11.28
N VAL A 74 -8.36 -14.67 10.70
CA VAL A 74 -7.45 -13.55 10.96
C VAL A 74 -7.30 -12.69 9.71
N ILE A 75 -7.25 -11.38 9.92
CA ILE A 75 -6.94 -10.43 8.85
C ILE A 75 -5.52 -9.91 9.10
N LEU A 76 -4.64 -10.15 8.13
CA LEU A 76 -3.26 -9.69 8.19
C LEU A 76 -3.12 -8.41 7.39
N ILE A 77 -2.46 -7.41 7.97
CA ILE A 77 -2.07 -6.20 7.23
C ILE A 77 -0.73 -6.51 6.58
N ARG A 78 -0.73 -6.59 5.24
CA ARG A 78 0.47 -6.95 4.48
C ARG A 78 1.26 -5.73 4.04
N HIS A 79 0.57 -4.64 3.77
CA HIS A 79 1.19 -3.43 3.25
C HIS A 79 0.44 -2.22 3.79
N ALA A 80 1.16 -1.15 4.11
CA ALA A 80 0.56 0.12 4.52
C ALA A 80 1.54 1.24 4.13
N TYR A 81 1.21 2.01 3.11
CA TYR A 81 2.08 3.03 2.55
C TYR A 81 1.32 4.32 2.27
N THR A 82 1.98 5.45 2.50
CA THR A 82 1.43 6.77 2.19
C THR A 82 2.49 7.58 1.46
N LEU A 83 2.09 8.31 0.42
CA LEU A 83 3.02 9.20 -0.29
C LEU A 83 3.79 10.06 0.71
N SER A 84 5.08 10.26 0.44
CA SER A 84 5.97 10.99 1.34
C SER A 84 5.45 12.39 1.67
N SER A 85 4.84 13.08 0.70
CA SER A 85 4.29 14.43 0.89
C SER A 85 3.03 14.45 1.78
N TYR A 86 2.44 13.30 2.04
CA TYR A 86 1.22 13.18 2.86
C TYR A 86 1.43 12.43 4.17
N GLN A 87 2.64 12.02 4.46
CA GLN A 87 2.94 11.31 5.71
C GLN A 87 2.75 12.25 6.91
N GLY A 88 2.36 11.66 8.05
CA GLY A 88 2.11 12.44 9.25
C GLY A 88 0.74 13.10 9.30
N LYS A 89 -0.14 12.83 8.33
CA LYS A 89 -1.47 13.43 8.26
C LYS A 89 -2.59 12.46 8.63
N GLY A 90 -2.24 11.28 9.15
CA GLY A 90 -3.23 10.32 9.62
C GLY A 90 -3.90 9.49 8.54
N ILE A 91 -3.35 9.47 7.31
CA ILE A 91 -3.96 8.71 6.19
C ILE A 91 -4.00 7.21 6.51
N GLY A 92 -2.90 6.66 7.04
CA GLY A 92 -2.86 5.25 7.41
C GLY A 92 -3.92 4.88 8.45
N SER A 93 -4.11 5.76 9.45
CA SER A 93 -5.12 5.55 10.48
C SER A 93 -6.54 5.59 9.92
N VAL A 94 -6.80 6.49 8.97
CA VAL A 94 -8.09 6.59 8.30
C VAL A 94 -8.38 5.30 7.52
N LEU A 95 -7.39 4.79 6.79
CA LEU A 95 -7.53 3.54 6.04
C LEU A 95 -7.80 2.35 6.96
N LEU A 96 -7.05 2.24 8.03
CA LEU A 96 -7.22 1.14 8.99
C LEU A 96 -8.59 1.20 9.64
N GLU A 97 -9.03 2.37 10.06
CA GLU A 97 -10.35 2.56 10.67
C GLU A 97 -11.48 2.17 9.71
N TYR A 98 -11.34 2.54 8.45
CA TYR A 98 -12.31 2.15 7.41
C TYR A 98 -12.43 0.62 7.32
N LEU A 99 -11.30 -0.08 7.30
CA LEU A 99 -11.29 -1.54 7.23
C LEU A 99 -11.90 -2.20 8.46
N LEU A 100 -11.64 -1.66 9.63
CA LEU A 100 -12.19 -2.19 10.88
C LEU A 100 -13.71 -2.04 10.92
N LYS A 101 -14.24 -0.96 10.39
CA LYS A 101 -15.69 -0.75 10.32
C LYS A 101 -16.35 -1.61 9.27
N LYS A 102 -15.64 -1.89 8.17
CA LYS A 102 -16.16 -2.70 7.07
C LYS A 102 -16.26 -4.18 7.46
N ASN A 103 -15.34 -4.64 8.28
CA ASN A 103 -15.30 -6.04 8.72
C ASN A 103 -15.82 -6.16 10.17
#